data_08fccb3e923e624bf66e108511023c2d
#
_entry.id   08fccb3e923e624bf66e108511023c2d
#
_cell.length_a   1.000
_cell.length_b   1.000
_cell.length_c   1.000
_cell.angle_alpha   90.00
_cell.angle_beta   90.00
_cell.angle_gamma   90.00
#
_symmetry.space_group_name_H-M   'P 1'
#
loop_
_entity.id
_entity.type
_entity.pdbx_description
1 polymer ?
#
loop_
_entity_poly.entity_id
_entity_poly.type
_entity_poly.pdbx_seq_one_letter_code
_entity_poly.pdbx_strand_id
1 'polypeptide(L)'
;MVNDRNTLILYSAAICNLNCVYCAIDKNPALQAIDKMLEESFQGSYYLDFAKEIFPDPNQLRSIEIWGGETFLGLERIVPTLKQLIEYYPKLTNFFVSSNMTIPEWMDKLILVINTFNEYPDRQFKFRLQMSLDGTQEITDKSRLS
;
A
#
# COMPACT_ATOMS: atom_id res chain seq x y z
N MET A 1 -13.45 16.31 -7.57
CA MET A 1 -12.54 15.72 -6.56
C MET A 1 -13.37 15.43 -5.33
N VAL A 2 -13.71 14.18 -5.09
CA VAL A 2 -14.35 13.76 -3.83
C VAL A 2 -13.26 13.92 -2.78
N ASN A 3 -13.45 14.88 -1.89
CA ASN A 3 -12.58 15.11 -0.74
C ASN A 3 -12.89 13.99 0.26
N ASP A 4 -12.31 12.82 0.06
CA ASP A 4 -12.61 11.63 0.85
C ASP A 4 -11.82 11.72 2.17
N ARG A 5 -12.37 12.50 3.10
CA ARG A 5 -11.85 12.66 4.48
C ARG A 5 -11.83 11.33 5.28
N ASN A 6 -12.05 10.21 4.60
CA ASN A 6 -12.23 8.89 5.20
C ASN A 6 -11.21 7.87 4.66
N THR A 7 -10.12 8.35 4.04
CA THR A 7 -9.07 7.51 3.45
C THR A 7 -7.75 7.74 4.17
N LEU A 8 -7.09 6.66 4.56
CA LEU A 8 -5.73 6.63 5.06
C LEU A 8 -4.79 6.15 3.94
N ILE A 9 -3.69 6.86 3.75
CA ILE A 9 -2.64 6.44 2.81
C ILE A 9 -1.50 5.82 3.61
N LEU A 10 -1.12 4.60 3.24
CA LEU A 10 0.02 3.87 3.80
C LEU A 10 1.09 3.70 2.72
N TYR A 11 2.33 3.95 3.06
CA TYR A 11 3.47 3.68 2.20
C TYR A 11 4.13 2.38 2.63
N SER A 12 4.05 1.33 1.79
CA SER A 12 4.60 -0.01 2.09
C SER A 12 6.09 -0.12 1.83
N ALA A 13 6.63 0.66 0.89
CA ALA A 13 8.04 0.70 0.55
C ALA A 13 8.45 2.10 0.05
N ALA A 14 9.64 2.56 0.46
CA ALA A 14 10.23 3.79 -0.07
C ALA A 14 11.07 3.54 -1.33
N ILE A 15 11.48 2.29 -1.56
CA ILE A 15 12.32 1.87 -2.68
C ILE A 15 11.49 1.37 -3.87
N CYS A 16 12.08 1.39 -5.05
CA CYS A 16 11.49 0.82 -6.27
C CYS A 16 12.53 -0.01 -7.02
N ASN A 17 12.08 -1.04 -7.69
CA ASN A 17 12.92 -1.89 -8.54
C ASN A 17 13.07 -1.35 -9.99
N LEU A 18 12.29 -0.32 -10.37
CA LEU A 18 12.39 0.36 -11.64
C LEU A 18 13.03 1.75 -11.50
N ASN A 19 13.55 2.25 -12.62
CA ASN A 19 14.15 3.57 -12.74
C ASN A 19 13.44 4.38 -13.85
N CYS A 20 12.13 4.56 -13.69
CA CYS A 20 11.31 5.25 -14.69
C CYS A 20 11.82 6.66 -14.95
N VAL A 21 11.93 7.05 -16.23
CA VAL A 21 12.50 8.35 -16.65
C VAL A 21 11.73 9.58 -16.13
N TYR A 22 10.48 9.42 -15.78
CA TYR A 22 9.60 10.49 -15.28
C TYR A 22 9.34 10.39 -13.75
N CYS A 23 9.88 9.39 -13.08
CA CYS A 23 9.59 9.15 -11.66
C CYS A 23 10.36 10.12 -10.77
N ALA A 24 9.66 10.72 -9.80
CA ALA A 24 10.28 11.57 -8.78
C ALA A 24 11.03 10.79 -7.70
N ILE A 25 10.88 9.45 -7.65
CA ILE A 25 11.60 8.60 -6.71
C ILE A 25 13.01 8.39 -7.25
N ASP A 26 13.96 9.06 -6.61
CA ASP A 26 15.38 8.90 -6.90
C ASP A 26 15.90 7.63 -6.22
N LYS A 27 16.83 6.93 -6.87
CA LYS A 27 17.55 5.77 -6.28
C LYS A 27 18.63 6.24 -5.27
N ASN A 28 18.30 7.23 -4.48
CA ASN A 28 19.18 7.76 -3.45
C ASN A 28 19.35 6.71 -2.32
N PRO A 29 20.58 6.43 -1.86
CA PRO A 29 20.83 5.55 -0.71
C PRO A 29 20.04 5.93 0.56
N ALA A 30 19.67 7.20 0.71
CA ALA A 30 18.80 7.65 1.80
C ALA A 30 17.44 6.96 1.81
N LEU A 31 16.90 6.54 0.65
CA LEU A 31 15.63 5.82 0.57
C LEU A 31 15.69 4.44 1.21
N GLN A 32 16.85 3.79 1.24
CA GLN A 32 17.03 2.51 1.93
C GLN A 32 16.88 2.69 3.44
N ALA A 33 17.39 3.77 4.00
CA ALA A 33 17.22 4.08 5.42
C ALA A 33 15.76 4.39 5.75
N ILE A 34 15.07 5.14 4.88
CA ILE A 34 13.64 5.43 5.01
C ILE A 34 12.83 4.14 4.91
N ASP A 35 13.18 3.23 3.99
CA ASP A 35 12.49 1.95 3.82
C ASP A 35 12.59 1.08 5.08
N LYS A 36 13.76 1.06 5.71
CA LYS A 36 13.95 0.37 6.99
C LYS A 36 13.11 1.00 8.11
N MET A 37 13.02 2.32 8.19
CA MET A 37 12.16 3.00 9.16
C MET A 37 10.69 2.67 8.93
N LEU A 38 10.24 2.59 7.67
CA LEU A 38 8.89 2.15 7.34
C LEU A 38 8.62 0.72 7.83
N GLU A 39 9.54 -0.21 7.59
CA GLU A 39 9.44 -1.59 8.06
C GLU A 39 9.28 -1.64 9.58
N GLU A 40 10.10 -0.92 10.32
CA GLU A 40 10.02 -0.85 11.79
C GLU A 40 8.67 -0.28 12.27
N SER A 41 8.14 0.72 11.56
CA SER A 41 6.87 1.36 11.93
C SER A 41 5.63 0.46 11.77
N PHE A 42 5.69 -0.57 10.91
CA PHE A 42 4.60 -1.54 10.75
C PHE A 42 4.57 -2.63 11.82
N GLN A 43 5.61 -2.75 12.66
CA GLN A 43 5.71 -3.80 13.68
C GLN A 43 4.96 -3.48 14.98
N GLY A 44 4.49 -2.25 15.16
CA GLY A 44 3.83 -1.79 16.38
C GLY A 44 2.42 -1.27 16.16
N SER A 45 1.95 -0.42 17.06
CA SER A 45 0.65 0.27 16.97
C SER A 45 0.73 1.64 16.28
N TYR A 46 1.90 2.06 15.81
CA TYR A 46 2.15 3.42 15.33
C TYR A 46 1.07 3.92 14.35
N TYR A 47 0.76 3.13 13.31
CA TYR A 47 -0.23 3.52 12.32
C TYR A 47 -1.66 3.48 12.84
N LEU A 48 -1.97 2.60 13.79
CA LEU A 48 -3.27 2.59 14.44
C LEU A 48 -3.44 3.84 15.32
N ASP A 49 -2.42 4.19 16.09
CA ASP A 49 -2.46 5.36 16.97
C ASP A 49 -2.54 6.65 16.14
N PHE A 50 -1.75 6.76 15.08
CA PHE A 50 -1.83 7.86 14.11
C PHE A 50 -3.23 7.94 13.44
N ALA A 51 -3.81 6.79 13.05
CA ALA A 51 -5.14 6.76 12.47
C ALA A 51 -6.21 7.24 13.47
N LYS A 52 -6.11 6.88 14.75
CA LYS A 52 -7.02 7.35 15.81
C LYS A 52 -6.95 8.85 16.04
N GLU A 53 -5.79 9.46 15.88
CA GLU A 53 -5.65 10.93 15.98
C GLU A 53 -6.36 11.64 14.81
N ILE A 54 -6.26 11.10 13.58
CA ILE A 54 -6.87 11.70 12.39
C ILE A 54 -8.35 11.35 12.27
N PHE A 55 -8.72 10.12 12.62
CA PHE A 55 -10.07 9.56 12.52
C PHE A 55 -10.54 9.08 13.90
N PRO A 56 -10.85 10.00 14.83
CA PRO A 56 -11.21 9.64 16.21
C PRO A 56 -12.52 8.86 16.32
N ASP A 57 -13.44 9.01 15.36
CA ASP A 57 -14.63 8.18 15.27
C ASP A 57 -14.29 6.86 14.54
N PRO A 58 -14.48 5.69 15.20
CA PRO A 58 -14.25 4.39 14.57
C PRO A 58 -15.07 4.14 13.30
N ASN A 59 -16.16 4.86 13.08
CA ASN A 59 -16.97 4.75 11.88
C ASN A 59 -16.50 5.65 10.73
N GLN A 60 -15.48 6.47 10.94
CA GLN A 60 -15.05 7.47 9.98
C GLN A 60 -14.14 6.88 8.88
N LEU A 61 -13.14 6.06 9.23
CA LEU A 61 -12.22 5.49 8.26
C LEU A 61 -12.90 4.39 7.43
N ARG A 62 -12.88 4.54 6.11
CA ARG A 62 -13.55 3.63 5.16
C ARG A 62 -12.63 3.03 4.12
N SER A 63 -11.51 3.68 3.85
CA SER A 63 -10.60 3.31 2.76
C SER A 63 -9.15 3.36 3.20
N ILE A 64 -8.36 2.42 2.70
CA ILE A 64 -6.90 2.48 2.75
C ILE A 64 -6.39 2.46 1.32
N GLU A 65 -5.47 3.38 1.02
CA GLU A 65 -4.67 3.38 -0.19
C GLU A 65 -3.22 3.01 0.15
N ILE A 66 -2.70 2.02 -0.55
CA ILE A 66 -1.35 1.52 -0.33
C ILE A 66 -0.48 1.97 -1.50
N TRP A 67 0.51 2.77 -1.18
CA TRP A 67 1.45 3.37 -2.12
C TRP A 67 2.89 2.98 -1.76
N GLY A 68 3.82 3.38 -2.62
CA GLY A 68 5.25 3.20 -2.37
C GLY A 68 6.07 3.60 -3.58
N GLY A 69 7.36 3.33 -3.54
CA GLY A 69 8.19 3.27 -4.73
C GLY A 69 7.69 2.14 -5.63
N GLU A 70 7.87 0.90 -5.18
CA GLU A 70 7.10 -0.25 -5.67
C GLU A 70 6.41 -0.92 -4.47
N THR A 71 5.11 -0.89 -4.49
CA THR A 71 4.27 -1.32 -3.35
C THR A 71 4.49 -2.79 -2.98
N PHE A 72 4.67 -3.66 -3.96
CA PHE A 72 4.87 -5.09 -3.71
C PHE A 72 6.25 -5.44 -3.11
N LEU A 73 7.20 -4.51 -3.07
CA LEU A 73 8.46 -4.74 -2.33
C LEU A 73 8.23 -4.85 -0.81
N GLY A 74 7.21 -4.17 -0.29
CA GLY A 74 6.91 -4.16 1.15
C GLY A 74 5.46 -4.46 1.51
N LEU A 75 4.67 -5.06 0.60
CA LEU A 75 3.23 -5.25 0.83
C LEU A 75 2.95 -6.15 2.05
N GLU A 76 3.76 -7.17 2.28
CA GLU A 76 3.63 -8.08 3.42
C GLU A 76 3.85 -7.39 4.78
N ARG A 77 4.64 -6.31 4.83
CA ARG A 77 4.95 -5.57 6.06
C ARG A 77 3.72 -4.90 6.65
N ILE A 78 2.76 -4.53 5.80
CA ILE A 78 1.56 -3.82 6.24
C ILE A 78 0.49 -4.73 6.85
N VAL A 79 0.58 -6.05 6.69
CA VAL A 79 -0.45 -7.00 7.13
C VAL A 79 -0.81 -6.86 8.62
N PRO A 80 0.15 -6.76 9.56
CA PRO A 80 -0.17 -6.54 10.97
C PRO A 80 -0.96 -5.25 11.19
N THR A 81 -0.56 -4.17 10.54
CA THR A 81 -1.26 -2.88 10.60
C THR A 81 -2.66 -2.96 10.00
N LEU A 82 -2.84 -3.65 8.86
CA LEU A 82 -4.16 -3.84 8.27
C LEU A 82 -5.11 -4.56 9.23
N LYS A 83 -4.66 -5.59 9.93
CA LYS A 83 -5.47 -6.31 10.93
C LYS A 83 -5.90 -5.36 12.04
N GLN A 84 -4.99 -4.62 12.64
CA GLN A 84 -5.29 -3.65 13.69
C GLN A 84 -6.31 -2.59 13.23
N LEU A 85 -6.14 -2.06 12.01
CA LEU A 85 -7.05 -1.05 11.46
C LEU A 85 -8.43 -1.64 11.13
N ILE A 86 -8.50 -2.85 10.58
CA ILE A 86 -9.76 -3.54 10.30
C ILE A 86 -10.51 -3.81 11.62
N GLU A 87 -9.84 -4.26 12.65
CA GLU A 87 -10.45 -4.55 13.96
C GLU A 87 -11.02 -3.28 14.60
N TYR A 88 -10.27 -2.17 14.55
CA TYR A 88 -10.69 -0.93 15.19
C TYR A 88 -11.75 -0.15 14.39
N TYR A 89 -11.68 -0.17 13.04
CA TYR A 89 -12.56 0.59 12.15
C TYR A 89 -13.58 -0.32 11.44
N PRO A 90 -14.81 -0.48 12.00
CA PRO A 90 -15.79 -1.42 11.45
C PRO A 90 -16.30 -1.06 10.04
N LYS A 91 -16.15 0.20 9.61
CA LYS A 91 -16.54 0.66 8.28
C LYS A 91 -15.41 0.64 7.25
N LEU A 92 -14.21 0.25 7.66
CA LEU A 92 -13.07 0.08 6.76
C LEU A 92 -13.26 -1.17 5.89
N THR A 93 -13.58 -0.97 4.62
CA THR A 93 -13.89 -2.05 3.67
C THR A 93 -13.25 -1.86 2.30
N ASN A 94 -12.70 -0.69 1.99
CA ASN A 94 -12.14 -0.40 0.68
C ASN A 94 -10.61 -0.35 0.75
N PHE A 95 -9.98 -1.10 -0.14
CA PHE A 95 -8.52 -1.17 -0.24
C PHE A 95 -8.09 -0.94 -1.67
N PHE A 96 -7.09 -0.11 -1.84
CA PHE A 96 -6.50 0.22 -3.13
C PHE A 96 -4.98 0.04 -3.07
N VAL A 97 -4.42 -0.60 -4.09
CA VAL A 97 -2.98 -0.80 -4.23
C VAL A 97 -2.55 -0.36 -5.63
N SER A 98 -1.48 0.42 -5.72
CA SER A 98 -0.85 0.79 -6.99
C SER A 98 0.51 0.09 -7.12
N SER A 99 0.81 -0.50 -8.29
CA SER A 99 2.05 -1.26 -8.53
C SER A 99 2.47 -1.22 -9.99
N ASN A 100 3.78 -1.37 -10.22
CA ASN A 100 4.33 -1.62 -11.55
C ASN A 100 4.22 -3.09 -11.99
N MET A 101 3.86 -3.99 -11.09
CA MET A 101 3.64 -5.43 -11.31
C MET A 101 4.84 -6.21 -11.83
N THR A 102 6.07 -5.73 -11.61
CA THR A 102 7.29 -6.38 -12.10
C THR A 102 8.01 -7.23 -11.05
N ILE A 103 7.46 -7.31 -9.83
CA ILE A 103 7.98 -8.18 -8.77
C ILE A 103 7.50 -9.61 -9.04
N PRO A 104 8.38 -10.61 -9.20
CA PRO A 104 7.98 -11.98 -9.54
C PRO A 104 6.97 -12.60 -8.56
N GLU A 105 7.13 -12.32 -7.26
CA GLU A 105 6.30 -12.87 -6.17
C GLU A 105 5.05 -12.03 -5.86
N TRP A 106 4.65 -11.11 -6.75
CA TRP A 106 3.53 -10.20 -6.48
C TRP A 106 2.22 -10.94 -6.15
N MET A 107 2.00 -12.09 -6.78
CA MET A 107 0.79 -12.90 -6.55
C MET A 107 0.76 -13.45 -5.12
N ASP A 108 1.87 -13.99 -4.62
CA ASP A 108 1.95 -14.56 -3.28
C ASP A 108 1.73 -13.47 -2.22
N LYS A 109 2.32 -12.29 -2.43
CA LYS A 109 2.13 -11.13 -1.56
C LYS A 109 0.69 -10.62 -1.57
N LEU A 110 0.05 -10.61 -2.73
CA LEU A 110 -1.36 -10.25 -2.87
C LEU A 110 -2.26 -11.25 -2.14
N ILE A 111 -2.01 -12.56 -2.31
CA ILE A 111 -2.74 -13.63 -1.63
C ILE A 111 -2.65 -13.47 -0.10
N LEU A 112 -1.49 -13.10 0.43
CA LEU A 112 -1.32 -12.85 1.86
C LEU A 112 -2.25 -11.75 2.37
N VAL A 113 -2.38 -10.64 1.64
CA VAL A 113 -3.30 -9.55 1.98
C VAL A 113 -4.76 -9.99 1.86
N ILE A 114 -5.10 -10.72 0.79
CA ILE A 114 -6.47 -11.22 0.59
C ILE A 114 -6.85 -12.20 1.71
N ASN A 115 -5.94 -13.07 2.14
CA ASN A 115 -6.17 -14.00 3.25
C ASN A 115 -6.45 -13.26 4.55
N THR A 116 -5.84 -12.09 4.77
CA THR A 116 -6.17 -11.23 5.90
C THR A 116 -7.64 -10.82 5.89
N PHE A 117 -8.20 -10.49 4.72
CA PHE A 117 -9.62 -10.15 4.61
C PHE A 117 -10.54 -11.34 4.88
N ASN A 118 -10.12 -12.56 4.51
CA ASN A 118 -10.88 -13.79 4.75
C ASN A 118 -11.00 -14.15 6.25
N GLU A 119 -10.17 -13.56 7.12
CA GLU A 119 -10.30 -13.70 8.57
C GLU A 119 -11.54 -12.97 9.14
N TYR A 120 -12.20 -12.12 8.33
CA TYR A 120 -13.37 -11.33 8.71
C TYR A 120 -14.57 -11.64 7.79
N PRO A 121 -15.16 -12.83 7.86
CA PRO A 121 -16.15 -13.33 6.89
C PRO A 121 -17.46 -12.51 6.86
N ASP A 122 -17.79 -11.81 7.94
CA ASP A 122 -18.99 -10.96 8.03
C ASP A 122 -18.82 -9.59 7.35
N ARG A 123 -17.64 -9.30 6.79
CA ARG A 123 -17.34 -8.05 6.08
C ARG A 123 -17.17 -8.27 4.59
N GLN A 124 -17.73 -7.35 3.81
CA GLN A 124 -17.54 -7.33 2.36
C GLN A 124 -16.42 -6.33 2.01
N PHE A 125 -15.24 -6.84 1.75
CA PHE A 125 -14.11 -6.02 1.32
C PHE A 125 -14.11 -5.80 -0.18
N LYS A 126 -13.73 -4.59 -0.59
CA LYS A 126 -13.48 -4.21 -1.97
C LYS A 126 -11.99 -3.95 -2.14
N PHE A 127 -11.34 -4.76 -2.93
CA PHE A 127 -9.95 -4.61 -3.26
C PHE A 127 -9.79 -4.16 -4.71
N ARG A 128 -9.02 -3.10 -4.92
CA ARG A 128 -8.68 -2.58 -6.25
C ARG A 128 -7.16 -2.57 -6.42
N LEU A 129 -6.71 -3.16 -7.52
CA LEU A 129 -5.32 -3.14 -7.93
C LEU A 129 -5.20 -2.29 -9.19
N GLN A 130 -4.35 -1.27 -9.12
CA GLN A 130 -3.98 -0.44 -10.27
C GLN A 130 -2.61 -0.87 -10.77
N MET A 131 -2.57 -1.26 -12.04
CA MET A 131 -1.32 -1.55 -12.74
C MET A 131 -0.84 -0.31 -13.48
N SER A 132 0.43 0.00 -13.34
CA SER A 132 1.06 1.13 -14.03
C SER A 132 1.58 0.68 -15.40
N LEU A 133 0.89 1.09 -16.48
CA LEU A 133 1.29 0.85 -17.88
C LEU A 133 1.36 2.20 -18.62
N ASP A 134 2.39 2.40 -19.42
CA ASP A 134 2.62 3.65 -20.15
C ASP A 134 2.18 3.58 -21.63
N GLY A 135 1.37 2.61 -21.98
CA GLY A 135 0.87 2.40 -23.34
C GLY A 135 1.33 1.07 -23.94
N THR A 136 1.86 1.08 -25.16
CA THR A 136 2.39 -0.14 -25.80
C THR A 136 3.63 -0.66 -25.09
N GLN A 137 3.99 -1.93 -25.33
CA GLN A 137 5.23 -2.51 -24.78
C GLN A 137 6.45 -1.63 -25.09
N GLU A 138 6.59 -1.19 -26.33
CA GLU A 138 7.72 -0.36 -26.75
C GLU A 138 7.84 0.96 -25.97
N ILE A 139 6.71 1.61 -25.68
CA ILE A 139 6.67 2.85 -24.89
C ILE A 139 6.99 2.53 -23.43
N THR A 140 6.41 1.47 -22.88
CA THR A 140 6.64 1.04 -21.51
C THR A 140 8.10 0.69 -21.27
N ASP A 141 8.73 -0.05 -22.16
CA ASP A 141 10.13 -0.47 -22.05
C ASP A 141 11.11 0.72 -22.14
N LYS A 142 10.73 1.80 -22.86
CA LYS A 142 11.53 3.03 -22.95
C LYS A 142 11.38 3.93 -21.73
N SER A 143 10.22 3.95 -21.09
CA SER A 143 9.93 4.84 -19.96
C SER A 143 10.17 4.19 -18.60
N ARG A 144 10.08 2.86 -18.51
CA ARG A 144 10.25 2.08 -17.28
C ARG A 144 11.51 1.24 -17.34
N LEU A 145 12.61 1.85 -16.94
CA LEU A 145 13.93 1.19 -16.94
C LEU A 145 14.10 0.34 -15.67
N SER A 146 14.62 -0.85 -15.81
CA SER A 146 15.00 -1.76 -14.72
C SER A 146 16.46 -1.58 -14.30
#